data_75ff3d254b69f229690d197dc41785b2
#
_entry.id   75ff3d254b69f229690d197dc41785b2
#
_cell.length_a   1.000
_cell.length_b   1.000
_cell.length_c   1.000
_cell.angle_alpha   90.00
_cell.angle_beta   90.00
_cell.angle_gamma   90.00
#
_symmetry.space_group_name_H-M   'P 1'
#
loop_
_entity.id
_entity.type
_entity.pdbx_description
1 polymer ?
#
loop_
_entity_poly.entity_id
_entity_poly.type
_entity_poly.pdbx_seq_one_letter_code
_entity_poly.pdbx_strand_id
1 'polypeptide(L)'
;MNYLSRFLLLIPLFIASDEILDSVEISYGDNTKQAIDFYKGSTDKVLIWIHGGGWLYGDKRSERWIRRFHNHFVEHEDFNVFMIGYRIGEASAPYAVNDVICAYDRIIREIELRELSMDDIIVAGASAGGHLALMVGYSENYK
;
A
#
# COMPACT_ATOMS: atom_id res chain seq x y z
N MET A 1 32.65 41.58 -40.18
CA MET A 1 31.70 40.48 -40.28
C MET A 1 31.67 39.80 -38.93
N ASN A 2 30.68 40.13 -38.11
CA ASN A 2 30.56 39.63 -36.74
C ASN A 2 29.62 38.42 -36.74
N TYR A 3 30.16 37.25 -36.48
CA TYR A 3 29.38 36.03 -36.24
C TYR A 3 29.03 35.94 -34.74
N LEU A 4 27.80 36.40 -34.38
CA LEU A 4 27.21 36.12 -33.08
C LEU A 4 26.73 34.67 -33.09
N SER A 5 27.53 33.82 -32.48
CA SER A 5 27.14 32.43 -32.19
C SER A 5 26.10 32.45 -31.06
N ARG A 6 24.83 32.18 -31.39
CA ARG A 6 23.77 31.96 -30.40
C ARG A 6 23.90 30.56 -29.82
N PHE A 7 24.49 30.47 -28.65
CA PHE A 7 24.40 29.26 -27.81
C PHE A 7 22.98 29.16 -27.27
N LEU A 8 22.21 28.27 -27.86
CA LEU A 8 20.91 27.85 -27.30
C LEU A 8 21.20 26.84 -26.19
N LEU A 9 21.15 27.30 -24.94
CA LEU A 9 21.25 26.43 -23.77
C LEU A 9 19.95 25.63 -23.66
N LEU A 10 19.92 24.40 -24.18
CA LEU A 10 18.87 23.44 -23.90
C LEU A 10 19.03 23.01 -22.45
N ILE A 11 18.29 23.66 -21.54
CA ILE A 11 18.08 23.15 -20.19
C ILE A 11 17.18 21.94 -20.36
N PRO A 12 17.63 20.72 -20.03
CA PRO A 12 16.71 19.59 -19.98
C PRO A 12 15.69 19.90 -18.87
N LEU A 13 14.46 20.13 -19.29
CA LEU A 13 13.31 20.16 -18.38
C LEU A 13 13.19 18.72 -17.85
N PHE A 14 13.83 18.43 -16.73
CA PHE A 14 13.48 17.25 -15.92
C PHE A 14 12.04 17.48 -15.43
N ILE A 15 11.08 17.08 -16.25
CA ILE A 15 9.77 16.74 -15.76
C ILE A 15 10.04 15.49 -14.94
N ALA A 16 10.10 15.63 -13.61
CA ALA A 16 9.89 14.50 -12.74
C ALA A 16 8.49 14.00 -13.11
N SER A 17 8.43 12.97 -13.94
CA SER A 17 7.25 12.16 -14.08
C SER A 17 6.96 11.69 -12.65
N ASP A 18 5.82 12.09 -12.07
CA ASP A 18 5.20 11.33 -11.01
C ASP A 18 4.97 9.94 -11.64
N GLU A 19 5.97 9.07 -11.60
CA GLU A 19 5.80 7.67 -11.89
C GLU A 19 4.77 7.21 -10.87
N ILE A 20 3.54 7.03 -11.35
CA ILE A 20 2.52 6.27 -10.64
C ILE A 20 3.13 4.89 -10.56
N LEU A 21 3.63 4.59 -9.38
CA LEU A 21 4.36 3.37 -9.11
C LEU A 21 3.49 2.19 -9.51
N ASP A 22 4.04 1.30 -10.31
CA ASP A 22 3.39 0.09 -10.78
C ASP A 22 2.97 -0.76 -9.58
N SER A 23 1.69 -0.65 -9.21
CA SER A 23 1.08 -1.55 -8.23
C SER A 23 0.30 -2.64 -8.94
N VAL A 24 0.33 -3.83 -8.37
CA VAL A 24 -0.54 -4.93 -8.77
C VAL A 24 -1.75 -4.94 -7.85
N GLU A 25 -2.95 -4.76 -8.42
CA GLU A 25 -4.18 -4.89 -7.66
C GLU A 25 -4.58 -6.36 -7.51
N ILE A 26 -4.84 -6.79 -6.28
CA ILE A 26 -5.20 -8.15 -5.89
C ILE A 26 -6.56 -8.13 -5.21
N SER A 27 -7.59 -8.66 -5.86
CA SER A 27 -8.91 -8.81 -5.25
C SER A 27 -8.93 -9.94 -4.21
N TYR A 28 -9.68 -9.72 -3.12
CA TYR A 28 -9.90 -10.74 -2.09
C TYR A 28 -11.41 -10.95 -1.78
N GLY A 29 -12.30 -10.24 -2.48
CA GLY A 29 -13.74 -10.37 -2.37
C GLY A 29 -14.47 -9.73 -3.55
N ASP A 30 -15.80 -9.76 -3.53
CA ASP A 30 -16.66 -9.31 -4.65
C ASP A 30 -16.90 -7.80 -4.68
N ASN A 31 -16.63 -7.10 -3.57
CA ASN A 31 -16.79 -5.65 -3.51
C ASN A 31 -15.53 -4.96 -4.04
N THR A 32 -15.69 -3.88 -4.79
CA THR A 32 -14.58 -3.12 -5.36
C THR A 32 -13.62 -2.54 -4.31
N LYS A 33 -14.07 -2.37 -3.06
CA LYS A 33 -13.21 -1.96 -1.94
C LYS A 33 -12.42 -3.13 -1.35
N GLN A 34 -12.80 -4.37 -1.64
CA GLN A 34 -12.12 -5.58 -1.18
C GLN A 34 -10.96 -5.93 -2.11
N ALA A 35 -10.00 -5.03 -2.18
CA ALA A 35 -8.80 -5.18 -3.00
C ALA A 35 -7.56 -4.66 -2.26
N ILE A 36 -6.42 -5.24 -2.59
CA ILE A 36 -5.10 -4.91 -2.06
C ILE A 36 -4.26 -4.35 -3.20
N ASP A 37 -3.52 -3.28 -2.98
CA ASP A 37 -2.47 -2.85 -3.90
C ASP A 37 -1.12 -3.35 -3.37
N PHE A 38 -0.41 -4.07 -4.21
CA PHE A 38 0.93 -4.58 -3.94
C PHE A 38 1.97 -3.73 -4.65
N TYR A 39 2.93 -3.22 -3.90
CA TYR A 39 4.10 -2.48 -4.37
C TYR A 39 5.35 -3.31 -4.07
N LYS A 40 6.10 -3.62 -5.12
CA LYS A 40 7.28 -4.49 -5.02
C LYS A 40 8.48 -3.69 -4.50
N GLY A 41 9.09 -4.17 -3.42
CA GLY A 41 10.41 -3.74 -2.93
C GLY A 41 11.54 -4.62 -3.49
N SER A 42 12.76 -4.37 -3.05
CA SER A 42 13.96 -5.10 -3.48
C SER A 42 14.45 -6.14 -2.45
N THR A 43 13.88 -6.14 -1.24
CA THR A 43 14.14 -7.16 -0.20
C THR A 43 12.99 -8.15 -0.09
N ASP A 44 13.06 -9.08 0.85
CA ASP A 44 11.98 -10.01 1.21
C ASP A 44 11.10 -9.52 2.37
N LYS A 45 11.40 -8.35 2.97
CA LYS A 45 10.63 -7.72 4.06
C LYS A 45 9.24 -7.29 3.58
N VAL A 46 8.24 -7.42 4.45
CA VAL A 46 6.85 -7.13 4.12
C VAL A 46 6.24 -6.10 5.08
N LEU A 47 5.61 -5.07 4.53
CA LEU A 47 4.76 -4.13 5.26
C LEU A 47 3.31 -4.27 4.77
N ILE A 48 2.39 -4.53 5.67
CA ILE A 48 0.95 -4.52 5.42
C ILE A 48 0.38 -3.23 6.03
N TRP A 49 -0.19 -2.37 5.18
CA TRP A 49 -0.74 -1.10 5.60
C TRP A 49 -2.25 -1.05 5.48
N ILE A 50 -2.93 -0.56 6.53
CA ILE A 50 -4.38 -0.40 6.61
C ILE A 50 -4.73 1.07 6.81
N HIS A 51 -5.48 1.66 5.88
CA HIS A 51 -5.84 3.07 5.94
C HIS A 51 -6.82 3.39 7.08
N GLY A 52 -6.79 4.63 7.55
CA GLY A 52 -7.78 5.16 8.50
C GLY A 52 -9.01 5.75 7.80
N GLY A 53 -9.83 6.45 8.57
CA GLY A 53 -11.01 7.16 8.06
C GLY A 53 -12.28 6.87 8.87
N GLY A 54 -12.14 6.41 10.14
CA GLY A 54 -13.26 6.16 11.05
C GLY A 54 -14.25 5.11 10.52
N TRP A 55 -13.81 4.19 9.67
CA TRP A 55 -14.61 3.19 8.94
C TRP A 55 -15.64 3.79 7.96
N LEU A 56 -15.77 5.12 7.92
CA LEU A 56 -16.75 5.84 7.09
C LEU A 56 -16.19 6.25 5.73
N TYR A 57 -14.89 6.57 5.66
CA TYR A 57 -14.21 7.05 4.47
C TYR A 57 -12.75 6.61 4.46
N GLY A 58 -12.06 6.95 3.40
CA GLY A 58 -10.68 6.57 3.17
C GLY A 58 -10.52 5.66 1.96
N ASP A 59 -9.29 5.50 1.55
CA ASP A 59 -8.93 4.63 0.42
C ASP A 59 -7.46 4.21 0.53
N LYS A 60 -7.14 2.98 0.07
CA LYS A 60 -5.78 2.48 -0.01
C LYS A 60 -4.89 3.33 -0.93
N ARG A 61 -5.49 3.97 -1.94
CA ARG A 61 -4.82 4.86 -2.92
C ARG A 61 -4.86 6.34 -2.53
N SER A 62 -5.19 6.67 -1.27
CA SER A 62 -5.11 8.06 -0.81
C SER A 62 -3.68 8.59 -1.00
N GLU A 63 -3.54 9.69 -1.75
CA GLU A 63 -2.26 10.35 -2.05
C GLU A 63 -1.41 10.59 -0.80
N ARG A 64 -2.08 10.96 0.31
CA ARG A 64 -1.42 11.15 1.61
C ARG A 64 -0.68 9.90 2.10
N TRP A 65 -1.25 8.72 1.90
CA TRP A 65 -0.68 7.44 2.36
C TRP A 65 0.35 6.94 1.37
N ILE A 66 0.07 7.00 0.07
CA ILE A 66 1.02 6.62 -0.98
C ILE A 66 2.31 7.41 -0.82
N ARG A 67 2.27 8.73 -0.76
CA ARG A 67 3.47 9.56 -0.60
C ARG A 67 4.26 9.27 0.67
N ARG A 68 3.60 8.95 1.80
CA ARG A 68 4.31 8.68 3.06
C ARG A 68 4.87 7.28 3.15
N PHE A 69 4.10 6.29 2.72
CA PHE A 69 4.47 4.89 2.94
C PHE A 69 5.18 4.29 1.75
N HIS A 70 4.70 4.57 0.55
CA HIS A 70 5.37 4.06 -0.63
C HIS A 70 6.78 4.64 -0.75
N ASN A 71 6.92 5.96 -0.80
CA ASN A 71 8.24 6.58 -1.00
C ASN A 71 9.19 6.25 0.15
N HIS A 72 8.68 6.13 1.38
CA HIS A 72 9.56 5.78 2.50
C HIS A 72 9.91 4.29 2.53
N PHE A 73 8.92 3.42 2.52
CA PHE A 73 9.15 1.99 2.74
C PHE A 73 9.55 1.23 1.49
N VAL A 74 9.08 1.60 0.31
CA VAL A 74 9.48 0.94 -0.93
C VAL A 74 10.78 1.51 -1.48
N GLU A 75 10.90 2.85 -1.58
CA GLU A 75 12.06 3.48 -2.21
C GLU A 75 13.29 3.57 -1.30
N HIS A 76 13.09 3.75 0.02
CA HIS A 76 14.22 3.94 0.95
C HIS A 76 14.53 2.74 1.82
N GLU A 77 13.49 1.96 2.21
CA GLU A 77 13.64 0.81 3.12
C GLU A 77 13.49 -0.53 2.39
N ASP A 78 13.21 -0.51 1.10
CA ASP A 78 13.14 -1.68 0.22
C ASP A 78 12.07 -2.73 0.59
N PHE A 79 11.02 -2.35 1.33
CA PHE A 79 9.92 -3.24 1.70
C PHE A 79 9.01 -3.56 0.52
N ASN A 80 8.49 -4.77 0.50
CA ASN A 80 7.28 -5.11 -0.25
C ASN A 80 6.07 -4.60 0.54
N VAL A 81 5.26 -3.72 -0.05
CA VAL A 81 4.14 -3.07 0.64
C VAL A 81 2.81 -3.56 0.09
N PHE A 82 1.93 -4.06 0.97
CA PHE A 82 0.55 -4.39 0.68
C PHE A 82 -0.37 -3.35 1.32
N MET A 83 -1.10 -2.59 0.53
CA MET A 83 -2.05 -1.58 1.01
C MET A 83 -3.47 -2.14 0.92
N ILE A 84 -4.11 -2.38 2.07
CA ILE A 84 -5.43 -2.98 2.15
C ILE A 84 -6.52 -1.91 1.98
N GLY A 85 -7.43 -2.12 1.01
CA GLY A 85 -8.75 -1.51 0.97
C GLY A 85 -9.76 -2.41 1.70
N TYR A 86 -10.80 -1.82 2.28
CA TYR A 86 -11.87 -2.52 2.97
C TYR A 86 -13.18 -1.75 2.82
N ARG A 87 -14.33 -2.40 3.02
CA ARG A 87 -15.65 -1.75 2.94
C ARG A 87 -15.79 -0.68 4.01
N ILE A 88 -16.23 0.49 3.59
CA ILE A 88 -16.43 1.69 4.41
C ILE A 88 -17.87 2.17 4.30
N GLY A 89 -18.32 3.01 5.24
CA GLY A 89 -19.66 3.59 5.27
C GLY A 89 -20.38 3.33 6.61
N GLU A 90 -21.62 3.77 6.72
CA GLU A 90 -22.42 3.56 7.92
C GLU A 90 -22.57 2.05 8.22
N ALA A 91 -22.39 1.69 9.49
CA ALA A 91 -22.42 0.30 9.98
C ALA A 91 -21.35 -0.64 9.39
N SER A 92 -20.30 -0.11 8.79
CA SER A 92 -19.24 -0.94 8.16
C SER A 92 -18.25 -1.55 9.15
N ALA A 93 -18.15 -1.06 10.39
CA ALA A 93 -17.15 -1.51 11.34
C ALA A 93 -17.04 -3.05 11.50
N PRO A 94 -18.12 -3.82 11.66
CA PRO A 94 -18.04 -5.29 11.72
C PRO A 94 -17.55 -5.91 10.42
N TYR A 95 -17.98 -5.38 9.27
CA TYR A 95 -17.54 -5.87 7.96
C TYR A 95 -16.07 -5.54 7.68
N ALA A 96 -15.61 -4.35 8.12
CA ALA A 96 -14.22 -3.94 7.97
C ALA A 96 -13.25 -4.89 8.68
N VAL A 97 -13.61 -5.40 9.87
CA VAL A 97 -12.82 -6.41 10.58
C VAL A 97 -12.71 -7.70 9.76
N ASN A 98 -13.84 -8.22 9.29
CA ASN A 98 -13.84 -9.43 8.46
C ASN A 98 -13.06 -9.21 7.15
N ASP A 99 -13.21 -8.04 6.53
CA ASP A 99 -12.51 -7.70 5.30
C ASP A 99 -10.99 -7.72 5.48
N VAL A 100 -10.47 -7.09 6.55
CA VAL A 100 -9.01 -7.07 6.75
C VAL A 100 -8.45 -8.44 7.15
N ILE A 101 -9.23 -9.28 7.84
CA ILE A 101 -8.84 -10.66 8.11
C ILE A 101 -8.75 -11.46 6.79
N CYS A 102 -9.78 -11.36 5.93
CA CYS A 102 -9.75 -12.02 4.61
C CYS A 102 -8.61 -11.47 3.71
N ALA A 103 -8.36 -10.14 3.78
CA ALA A 103 -7.25 -9.54 3.06
C ALA A 103 -5.90 -10.06 3.56
N TYR A 104 -5.73 -10.19 4.86
CA TYR A 104 -4.52 -10.75 5.46
C TYR A 104 -4.28 -12.19 5.01
N ASP A 105 -5.30 -13.05 5.06
CA ASP A 105 -5.22 -14.43 4.52
C ASP A 105 -4.80 -14.46 3.05
N ARG A 106 -5.33 -13.53 2.27
CA ARG A 106 -4.93 -13.39 0.86
C ARG A 106 -3.47 -12.96 0.73
N ILE A 107 -3.01 -12.01 1.56
CA ILE A 107 -1.63 -11.53 1.56
C ILE A 107 -0.66 -12.64 1.94
N ILE A 108 -0.96 -13.46 2.95
CA ILE A 108 -0.10 -14.60 3.32
C ILE A 108 0.14 -15.52 2.12
N ARG A 109 -0.90 -15.83 1.34
CA ARG A 109 -0.75 -16.62 0.10
C ARG A 109 0.09 -15.90 -0.95
N GLU A 110 -0.04 -14.58 -1.07
CA GLU A 110 0.78 -13.80 -2.00
C GLU A 110 2.26 -13.74 -1.57
N ILE A 111 2.54 -13.70 -0.27
CA ILE A 111 3.89 -13.77 0.29
C ILE A 111 4.53 -15.11 -0.07
N GLU A 112 3.81 -16.22 0.14
CA GLU A 112 4.28 -17.57 -0.25
C GLU A 112 4.53 -17.68 -1.76
N LEU A 113 3.59 -17.22 -2.59
CA LEU A 113 3.71 -17.26 -4.05
C LEU A 113 4.87 -16.42 -4.60
N ARG A 114 5.27 -15.38 -3.87
CA ARG A 114 6.35 -14.46 -4.25
C ARG A 114 7.68 -14.80 -3.57
N GLU A 115 7.70 -15.87 -2.75
CA GLU A 115 8.89 -16.30 -1.99
C GLU A 115 9.45 -15.20 -1.07
N LEU A 116 8.54 -14.39 -0.46
CA LEU A 116 8.91 -13.36 0.50
C LEU A 116 9.05 -13.94 1.91
N SER A 117 9.71 -13.20 2.83
CA SER A 117 9.91 -13.64 4.20
C SER A 117 8.59 -13.68 4.99
N MET A 118 8.35 -14.78 5.67
CA MET A 118 7.26 -14.92 6.66
C MET A 118 7.67 -14.42 8.05
N ASP A 119 8.97 -14.22 8.30
CA ASP A 119 9.50 -13.84 9.61
C ASP A 119 9.53 -12.32 9.81
N ASP A 120 9.56 -11.55 8.70
CA ASP A 120 9.69 -10.10 8.70
C ASP A 120 8.42 -9.39 8.18
N ILE A 121 7.25 -9.75 8.73
CA ILE A 121 5.97 -9.12 8.39
C ILE A 121 5.61 -8.07 9.44
N ILE A 122 5.46 -6.81 9.00
CA ILE A 122 4.95 -5.71 9.80
C ILE A 122 3.50 -5.41 9.39
N VAL A 123 2.57 -5.45 10.33
CA VAL A 123 1.18 -4.99 10.12
C VAL A 123 1.00 -3.65 10.82
N ALA A 124 0.62 -2.62 10.07
CA ALA A 124 0.46 -1.27 10.58
C ALA A 124 -0.80 -0.60 10.00
N GLY A 125 -1.27 0.44 10.67
CA GLY A 125 -2.42 1.20 10.20
C GLY A 125 -2.62 2.52 10.94
N ALA A 126 -3.41 3.42 10.36
CA ALA A 126 -3.72 4.71 10.95
C ALA A 126 -5.12 4.74 11.55
N SER A 127 -5.28 5.23 12.80
CA SER A 127 -6.60 5.44 13.43
C SER A 127 -7.47 4.16 13.35
N ALA A 128 -8.63 4.18 12.67
CA ALA A 128 -9.43 2.99 12.43
C ALA A 128 -8.62 1.83 11.82
N GLY A 129 -7.68 2.12 10.92
CA GLY A 129 -6.77 1.11 10.37
C GLY A 129 -5.81 0.53 11.41
N GLY A 130 -5.39 1.32 12.41
CA GLY A 130 -4.61 0.83 13.55
C GLY A 130 -5.41 -0.15 14.42
N HIS A 131 -6.70 0.13 14.67
CA HIS A 131 -7.60 -0.82 15.32
C HIS A 131 -7.72 -2.12 14.50
N LEU A 132 -7.92 -2.00 13.19
CA LEU A 132 -8.03 -3.15 12.31
C LEU A 132 -6.73 -3.98 12.27
N ALA A 133 -5.57 -3.34 12.32
CA ALA A 133 -4.26 -4.02 12.43
C ALA A 133 -4.16 -4.83 13.74
N LEU A 134 -4.64 -4.29 14.86
CA LEU A 134 -4.71 -5.03 16.13
C LEU A 134 -5.66 -6.21 16.04
N MET A 135 -6.81 -6.06 15.37
CA MET A 135 -7.78 -7.15 15.20
C MET A 135 -7.19 -8.31 14.40
N VAL A 136 -6.37 -8.03 13.38
CA VAL A 136 -5.61 -9.07 12.66
C VAL A 136 -4.64 -9.78 13.61
N GLY A 137 -3.85 -9.03 14.38
CA GLY A 137 -2.85 -9.59 15.31
C GLY A 137 -3.45 -10.41 16.45
N TYR A 138 -4.69 -10.12 16.87
CA TYR A 138 -5.39 -10.86 17.91
C TYR A 138 -6.35 -11.94 17.39
N SER A 139 -6.45 -12.11 16.09
CA SER A 139 -7.28 -13.18 15.52
C SER A 139 -6.74 -14.55 15.92
N GLU A 140 -7.62 -15.44 16.41
CA GLU A 140 -7.23 -16.81 16.80
C GLU A 140 -6.67 -17.64 15.65
N ASN A 141 -6.93 -17.21 14.40
CA ASN A 141 -6.41 -17.87 13.20
C ASN A 141 -4.90 -17.66 12.99
N TYR A 142 -4.28 -16.75 13.74
CA TYR A 142 -2.88 -16.33 13.56
C TYR A 142 -2.01 -16.55 14.81
N LYS A 143 -2.47 -17.39 15.71
CA LYS A 143 -1.68 -17.83 16.90
C LYS A 143 -0.98 -19.20 16.58
#